data_500d3fdcf8472bcaa14c45573d923eed
#
_entry.id   500d3fdcf8472bcaa14c45573d923eed
#
_cell.length_a   1.000
_cell.length_b   1.000
_cell.length_c   1.000
_cell.angle_alpha   90.00
_cell.angle_beta   90.00
_cell.angle_gamma   90.00
#
_symmetry.space_group_name_H-M   'P 1'
#
loop_
_entity.id
_entity.type
_entity.pdbx_description
1 polymer ?
#
loop_
_entity_poly.entity_id
_entity_poly.type
_entity_poly.pdbx_seq_one_letter_code
_entity_poly.pdbx_strand_id
1 'polypeptide(L)'
;MATPGGHPSTLDAPPILLQSLGTRAQFEAPLRIEFDRAVPMKQAARRSCEYLHQVVKQTLSRGELPLILGGECTLIAGSLSAAVERIEPLALAFLDAHADFNTAQTTPSGYLGGMCLAHVCGFFAEALPWPAAAGFPGKNVSLIGGRALDPGEVENLARAGVNRIAPEAPDAAARVRDSVRGKSIWIHVDLDVVDPAFMFAVSHPTPNGITFERLSELLSAVATTAMVQGMEICGYQPAKDPERLLTKRIAAAVAETLSQAQC
;
A
#
# COMPACT_ATOMS: atom_id res chain seq x y z
N MET A 1 -2.25 -0.07 11.22
CA MET A 1 -3.65 -0.35 11.55
C MET A 1 -3.85 -1.86 11.45
N ALA A 2 -4.60 -2.47 12.33
CA ALA A 2 -5.00 -3.87 12.25
C ALA A 2 -6.52 -3.94 12.17
N THR A 3 -7.03 -4.84 11.35
CA THR A 3 -8.46 -5.03 11.13
C THR A 3 -8.89 -6.46 11.51
N PRO A 4 -10.18 -6.77 11.64
CA PRO A 4 -10.64 -8.13 11.83
C PRO A 4 -10.08 -9.06 10.74
N GLY A 5 -9.34 -10.09 11.16
CA GLY A 5 -8.61 -10.99 10.27
C GLY A 5 -7.13 -10.64 10.07
N GLY A 6 -6.72 -9.41 10.40
CA GLY A 6 -5.33 -8.99 10.33
C GLY A 6 -4.48 -9.41 11.54
N HIS A 7 -3.17 -9.21 11.46
CA HIS A 7 -2.23 -9.63 12.49
C HIS A 7 -1.81 -8.47 13.41
N PRO A 8 -2.03 -8.55 14.74
CA PRO A 8 -1.77 -7.43 15.67
C PRO A 8 -0.32 -6.91 15.66
N SER A 9 0.67 -7.75 15.35
CA SER A 9 2.08 -7.34 15.36
C SER A 9 2.45 -6.34 14.25
N THR A 10 1.62 -6.17 13.23
CA THR A 10 1.84 -5.13 12.22
C THR A 10 1.76 -3.72 12.79
N LEU A 11 1.07 -3.54 13.94
CA LEU A 11 1.00 -2.26 14.65
C LEU A 11 2.34 -1.81 15.23
N ASP A 12 3.28 -2.74 15.42
CA ASP A 12 4.61 -2.47 15.96
C ASP A 12 5.62 -2.12 14.85
N ALA A 13 5.24 -2.28 13.59
CA ALA A 13 6.10 -2.05 12.43
C ALA A 13 6.52 -0.57 12.26
N PRO A 14 5.63 0.44 12.36
CA PRO A 14 5.96 1.82 12.03
C PRO A 14 7.17 2.39 12.79
N PRO A 15 7.29 2.31 14.12
CA PRO A 15 8.43 2.86 14.82
C PRO A 15 9.75 2.15 14.48
N ILE A 16 9.70 0.84 14.19
CA ILE A 16 10.87 0.05 13.83
C ILE A 16 11.36 0.42 12.43
N LEU A 17 10.46 0.55 11.47
CA LEU A 17 10.78 0.98 10.11
C LEU A 17 11.31 2.42 10.10
N LEU A 18 10.67 3.31 10.85
CA LEU A 18 11.11 4.71 10.98
C LEU A 18 12.54 4.81 11.52
N GLN A 19 12.88 4.03 12.55
CA GLN A 19 14.25 3.99 13.08
C GLN A 19 15.26 3.56 12.00
N SER A 20 14.93 2.57 11.20
CA SER A 20 15.82 2.10 10.10
C SER A 20 15.92 3.12 8.96
N LEU A 21 14.85 3.84 8.66
CA LEU A 21 14.80 4.90 7.65
C LEU A 21 15.56 6.16 8.10
N GLY A 22 15.47 6.55 9.37
CA GLY A 22 16.11 7.76 9.91
C GLY A 22 17.63 7.81 9.74
N THR A 23 18.28 6.68 9.45
CA THR A 23 19.70 6.63 9.08
C THR A 23 19.97 6.89 7.61
N ARG A 24 18.93 6.99 6.76
CA ARG A 24 19.04 7.01 5.29
C ARG A 24 18.36 8.21 4.63
N ALA A 25 17.40 8.83 5.27
CA ALA A 25 16.66 9.99 4.75
C ALA A 25 16.33 10.97 5.87
N GLN A 26 16.22 12.25 5.51
CA GLN A 26 15.74 13.28 6.44
C GLN A 26 14.21 13.35 6.32
N PHE A 27 13.54 13.23 7.45
CA PHE A 27 12.10 13.38 7.57
C PHE A 27 11.81 14.53 8.53
N GLU A 28 10.71 15.24 8.30
CA GLU A 28 10.13 16.08 9.33
C GLU A 28 9.65 15.23 10.51
N ALA A 29 9.29 15.87 11.63
CA ALA A 29 8.86 15.16 12.83
C ALA A 29 7.70 14.19 12.49
N PRO A 30 7.87 12.87 12.71
CA PRO A 30 6.86 11.89 12.33
C PRO A 30 5.61 12.05 13.20
N LEU A 31 4.44 12.01 12.55
CA LEU A 31 3.17 11.92 13.24
C LEU A 31 2.83 10.45 13.50
N ARG A 32 2.54 10.13 14.76
CA ARG A 32 2.10 8.81 15.15
C ARG A 32 0.59 8.76 15.22
N ILE A 33 -0.01 7.84 14.46
CA ILE A 33 -1.44 7.54 14.53
C ILE A 33 -1.63 6.36 15.48
N GLU A 34 -2.20 6.63 16.65
CA GLU A 34 -2.48 5.60 17.64
C GLU A 34 -3.71 4.79 17.24
N PHE A 35 -3.59 3.46 17.35
CA PHE A 35 -4.70 2.56 17.19
C PHE A 35 -5.36 2.32 18.56
N ASP A 36 -6.58 2.83 18.72
CA ASP A 36 -7.33 2.70 19.98
C ASP A 36 -7.80 1.26 20.19
N ARG A 37 -7.09 0.53 21.06
CA ARG A 37 -7.42 -0.86 21.41
C ARG A 37 -8.59 -0.97 22.39
N ALA A 38 -9.07 0.13 22.95
CA ALA A 38 -10.17 0.14 23.91
C ALA A 38 -11.55 0.12 23.26
N VAL A 39 -11.63 0.39 21.95
CA VAL A 39 -12.87 0.35 21.18
C VAL A 39 -12.93 -0.86 20.24
N PRO A 40 -14.11 -1.25 19.75
CA PRO A 40 -14.23 -2.31 18.76
C PRO A 40 -13.32 -2.06 17.56
N MET A 41 -12.65 -3.11 17.07
CA MET A 41 -11.59 -3.03 16.05
C MET A 41 -12.04 -2.30 14.78
N LYS A 42 -13.27 -2.51 14.29
CA LYS A 42 -13.83 -1.78 13.15
C LYS A 42 -13.91 -0.27 13.39
N GLN A 43 -14.25 0.12 14.61
CA GLN A 43 -14.32 1.55 14.99
C GLN A 43 -12.91 2.15 15.11
N ALA A 44 -11.96 1.42 15.68
CA ALA A 44 -10.57 1.85 15.75
C ALA A 44 -9.97 2.02 14.33
N ALA A 45 -10.21 1.07 13.44
CA ALA A 45 -9.79 1.14 12.05
C ALA A 45 -10.38 2.39 11.34
N ARG A 46 -11.67 2.64 11.51
CA ARG A 46 -12.32 3.82 10.97
C ARG A 46 -11.68 5.13 11.46
N ARG A 47 -11.50 5.28 12.77
CA ARG A 47 -10.86 6.46 13.36
C ARG A 47 -9.45 6.68 12.84
N SER A 48 -8.68 5.59 12.69
CA SER A 48 -7.33 5.67 12.14
C SER A 48 -7.33 6.12 10.69
N CYS A 49 -8.24 5.63 9.84
CA CYS A 49 -8.40 6.09 8.46
C CYS A 49 -8.81 7.56 8.38
N GLU A 50 -9.79 7.97 9.19
CA GLU A 50 -10.28 9.37 9.24
C GLU A 50 -9.14 10.32 9.65
N TYR A 51 -8.35 9.95 10.64
CA TYR A 51 -7.21 10.75 11.08
C TYR A 51 -6.09 10.76 10.03
N LEU A 52 -5.76 9.61 9.44
CA LEU A 52 -4.79 9.52 8.36
C LEU A 52 -5.20 10.38 7.16
N HIS A 53 -6.47 10.37 6.78
CA HIS A 53 -7.00 11.24 5.74
C HIS A 53 -6.71 12.72 6.01
N GLN A 54 -6.99 13.18 7.23
CA GLN A 54 -6.73 14.58 7.62
C GLN A 54 -5.24 14.91 7.58
N VAL A 55 -4.38 14.03 8.10
CA VAL A 55 -2.92 14.22 8.10
C VAL A 55 -2.36 14.29 6.69
N VAL A 56 -2.73 13.34 5.82
CA VAL A 56 -2.27 13.31 4.42
C VAL A 56 -2.73 14.57 3.69
N LYS A 57 -3.99 14.96 3.85
CA LYS A 57 -4.52 16.19 3.24
C LYS A 57 -3.75 17.44 3.67
N GLN A 58 -3.41 17.56 4.95
CA GLN A 58 -2.59 18.66 5.48
C GLN A 58 -1.16 18.62 4.92
N THR A 59 -0.52 17.46 4.90
CA THR A 59 0.84 17.26 4.35
C THR A 59 0.90 17.69 2.89
N LEU A 60 -0.01 17.20 2.07
CA LEU A 60 -0.10 17.59 0.65
C LEU A 60 -0.39 19.10 0.47
N SER A 61 -1.15 19.72 1.38
CA SER A 61 -1.43 21.15 1.30
C SER A 61 -0.20 22.04 1.57
N ARG A 62 0.81 21.50 2.22
CA ARG A 62 2.12 22.16 2.44
C ARG A 62 3.13 21.90 1.32
N GLY A 63 2.74 21.10 0.29
CA GLY A 63 3.65 20.69 -0.77
C GLY A 63 4.66 19.62 -0.32
N GLU A 64 4.38 18.91 0.76
CA GLU A 64 5.22 17.87 1.31
C GLU A 64 4.78 16.50 0.80
N LEU A 65 5.72 15.55 0.64
CA LEU A 65 5.45 14.18 0.24
C LEU A 65 5.18 13.31 1.46
N PRO A 66 3.93 12.77 1.64
CA PRO A 66 3.64 11.87 2.74
C PRO A 66 4.27 10.49 2.52
N LEU A 67 5.07 10.03 3.50
CA LEU A 67 5.50 8.65 3.63
C LEU A 67 4.72 8.02 4.79
N ILE A 68 3.94 6.98 4.49
CA ILE A 68 3.11 6.29 5.47
C ILE A 68 3.74 4.92 5.76
N LEU A 69 4.08 4.70 7.03
CA LEU A 69 4.54 3.42 7.52
C LEU A 69 3.39 2.79 8.29
N GLY A 70 2.86 1.71 7.75
CA GLY A 70 1.60 1.18 8.24
C GLY A 70 1.63 -0.24 8.77
N GLY A 71 0.47 -0.67 9.23
CA GLY A 71 0.16 -2.05 9.58
C GLY A 71 -0.28 -2.85 8.35
N GLU A 72 -1.46 -2.53 7.84
CA GLU A 72 -2.14 -3.29 6.79
C GLU A 72 -2.60 -2.40 5.63
N CYS A 73 -2.92 -3.02 4.49
CA CYS A 73 -3.34 -2.35 3.25
C CYS A 73 -4.59 -1.48 3.40
N THR A 74 -5.40 -1.69 4.43
CA THR A 74 -6.56 -0.84 4.76
C THR A 74 -6.24 0.65 4.92
N LEU A 75 -4.97 1.01 5.12
CA LEU A 75 -4.49 2.40 5.19
C LEU A 75 -4.85 3.20 3.94
N ILE A 76 -4.85 2.55 2.77
CA ILE A 76 -5.16 3.19 1.49
C ILE A 76 -6.52 3.88 1.47
N ALA A 77 -7.48 3.39 2.26
CA ALA A 77 -8.80 4.03 2.36
C ALA A 77 -8.72 5.46 2.91
N GLY A 78 -7.81 5.72 3.84
CA GLY A 78 -7.57 7.07 4.36
C GLY A 78 -6.65 7.90 3.47
N SER A 79 -5.51 7.33 3.09
CA SER A 79 -4.43 8.02 2.37
C SER A 79 -4.82 8.40 0.95
N LEU A 80 -5.27 7.43 0.13
CA LEU A 80 -5.65 7.68 -1.25
C LEU A 80 -6.89 8.58 -1.35
N SER A 81 -7.86 8.42 -0.44
CA SER A 81 -9.04 9.31 -0.41
C SER A 81 -8.64 10.77 -0.18
N ALA A 82 -7.64 11.03 0.65
CA ALA A 82 -7.12 12.39 0.84
C ALA A 82 -6.34 12.89 -0.39
N ALA A 83 -5.56 12.00 -1.02
CA ALA A 83 -4.76 12.37 -2.18
C ALA A 83 -5.63 12.76 -3.38
N VAL A 84 -6.71 12.03 -3.67
CA VAL A 84 -7.61 12.37 -4.80
C VAL A 84 -8.38 13.68 -4.60
N GLU A 85 -8.58 14.14 -3.37
CA GLU A 85 -9.17 15.45 -3.11
C GLU A 85 -8.26 16.63 -3.49
N ARG A 86 -6.96 16.37 -3.64
CA ARG A 86 -5.92 17.39 -3.83
C ARG A 86 -5.22 17.29 -5.18
N ILE A 87 -5.21 16.12 -5.78
CA ILE A 87 -4.40 15.81 -6.96
C ILE A 87 -5.28 15.12 -7.99
N GLU A 88 -5.52 15.80 -9.10
CA GLU A 88 -6.28 15.24 -10.23
C GLU A 88 -5.60 15.68 -11.54
N PRO A 89 -5.31 14.73 -12.45
CA PRO A 89 -5.52 13.30 -12.32
C PRO A 89 -4.46 12.62 -11.46
N LEU A 90 -4.86 11.61 -10.68
CA LEU A 90 -3.99 10.75 -9.90
C LEU A 90 -4.05 9.32 -10.43
N ALA A 91 -2.92 8.61 -10.40
CA ALA A 91 -2.82 7.17 -10.66
C ALA A 91 -2.29 6.45 -9.41
N LEU A 92 -2.44 5.13 -9.36
CA LEU A 92 -2.01 4.28 -8.27
C LEU A 92 -1.12 3.15 -8.80
N ALA A 93 0.08 3.04 -8.26
CA ALA A 93 0.91 1.83 -8.36
C ALA A 93 0.69 1.01 -7.09
N PHE A 94 0.03 -0.14 -7.22
CA PHE A 94 -0.32 -1.04 -6.13
C PHE A 94 0.51 -2.31 -6.25
N LEU A 95 1.54 -2.44 -5.39
CA LEU A 95 2.45 -3.58 -5.36
C LEU A 95 2.02 -4.53 -4.25
N ASP A 96 1.58 -5.74 -4.59
CA ASP A 96 0.99 -6.67 -3.64
C ASP A 96 0.94 -8.09 -4.25
N ALA A 97 1.08 -9.14 -3.43
CA ALA A 97 0.80 -10.52 -3.86
C ALA A 97 -0.67 -10.76 -4.17
N HIS A 98 -1.56 -10.02 -3.52
CA HIS A 98 -3.01 -10.08 -3.62
C HIS A 98 -3.54 -8.95 -4.50
N ALA A 99 -4.84 -8.90 -4.70
CA ALA A 99 -5.46 -7.77 -5.37
C ALA A 99 -6.19 -6.82 -4.41
N ASP A 100 -6.53 -7.32 -3.24
CA ASP A 100 -7.38 -6.62 -2.26
C ASP A 100 -8.68 -6.09 -2.88
N PHE A 101 -9.17 -6.84 -3.89
CA PHE A 101 -10.31 -6.46 -4.73
C PHE A 101 -11.56 -7.31 -4.49
N ASN A 102 -11.59 -8.00 -3.34
CA ASN A 102 -12.81 -8.67 -2.88
C ASN A 102 -13.88 -7.67 -2.44
N THR A 103 -15.12 -8.10 -2.48
CA THR A 103 -16.28 -7.42 -1.90
C THR A 103 -16.84 -8.28 -0.77
N ALA A 104 -17.85 -7.81 -0.01
CA ALA A 104 -18.49 -8.65 1.00
C ALA A 104 -19.17 -9.90 0.41
N GLN A 105 -19.49 -9.87 -0.88
CA GLN A 105 -20.12 -10.99 -1.59
C GLN A 105 -19.10 -11.98 -2.12
N THR A 106 -17.85 -11.57 -2.33
CA THR A 106 -16.82 -12.42 -2.95
C THR A 106 -15.73 -12.89 -1.98
N THR A 107 -15.57 -12.19 -0.85
CA THR A 107 -14.53 -12.53 0.13
C THR A 107 -14.77 -13.87 0.80
N PRO A 108 -13.83 -14.83 0.75
CA PRO A 108 -13.97 -16.08 1.48
C PRO A 108 -13.66 -15.95 2.97
N SER A 109 -12.88 -14.93 3.37
CA SER A 109 -12.39 -14.75 4.74
C SER A 109 -13.12 -13.67 5.55
N GLY A 110 -13.79 -12.74 4.88
CA GLY A 110 -14.31 -11.52 5.51
C GLY A 110 -13.21 -10.54 5.97
N TYR A 111 -11.94 -10.78 5.60
CA TYR A 111 -10.82 -9.93 5.97
C TYR A 111 -10.90 -8.59 5.24
N LEU A 112 -10.88 -7.50 6.01
CA LEU A 112 -11.06 -6.15 5.45
C LEU A 112 -9.87 -5.70 4.58
N GLY A 113 -8.64 -6.18 4.88
CA GLY A 113 -7.46 -5.90 4.05
C GLY A 113 -7.71 -6.33 2.62
N GLY A 114 -8.19 -7.57 2.40
CA GLY A 114 -8.47 -8.11 1.06
C GLY A 114 -9.63 -7.44 0.31
N MET A 115 -10.16 -6.33 0.83
CA MET A 115 -11.25 -5.56 0.21
C MET A 115 -10.91 -4.08 0.03
N CYS A 116 -9.72 -3.64 0.45
CA CYS A 116 -9.41 -2.23 0.56
C CYS A 116 -9.30 -1.52 -0.79
N LEU A 117 -8.71 -2.15 -1.80
CA LEU A 117 -8.61 -1.58 -3.14
C LEU A 117 -9.98 -1.53 -3.84
N ALA A 118 -10.81 -2.56 -3.70
CA ALA A 118 -12.19 -2.54 -4.20
C ALA A 118 -12.99 -1.40 -3.57
N HIS A 119 -12.80 -1.16 -2.27
CA HIS A 119 -13.47 -0.07 -1.56
C HIS A 119 -13.09 1.31 -2.13
N VAL A 120 -11.81 1.62 -2.27
CA VAL A 120 -11.39 2.93 -2.80
C VAL A 120 -11.77 3.11 -4.28
N CYS A 121 -11.91 2.02 -5.03
CA CYS A 121 -12.44 2.04 -6.40
C CYS A 121 -13.98 2.17 -6.46
N GLY A 122 -14.68 2.26 -5.34
CA GLY A 122 -16.14 2.42 -5.32
C GLY A 122 -16.94 1.15 -5.62
N PHE A 123 -16.28 -0.03 -5.66
CA PHE A 123 -16.97 -1.30 -5.87
C PHE A 123 -17.75 -1.77 -4.66
N PHE A 124 -17.50 -1.15 -3.48
CA PHE A 124 -18.02 -1.65 -2.24
C PHE A 124 -18.10 -0.56 -1.16
N ALA A 125 -19.14 0.26 -1.23
CA ALA A 125 -19.28 1.43 -0.35
C ALA A 125 -19.90 1.13 1.04
N GLU A 126 -20.74 0.08 1.16
CA GLU A 126 -21.68 0.00 2.29
C GLU A 126 -21.23 -0.83 3.50
N ALA A 127 -20.27 -1.73 3.36
CA ALA A 127 -19.92 -2.66 4.44
C ALA A 127 -18.63 -2.35 5.17
N LEU A 128 -17.81 -1.46 4.67
CA LEU A 128 -16.60 -1.05 5.35
C LEU A 128 -16.86 0.20 6.20
N PRO A 129 -16.40 0.21 7.46
CA PRO A 129 -16.62 1.34 8.36
C PRO A 129 -15.65 2.49 8.09
N TRP A 130 -15.30 2.73 6.83
CA TRP A 130 -14.32 3.72 6.41
C TRP A 130 -14.97 4.97 5.84
N PRO A 131 -14.20 6.07 5.70
CA PRO A 131 -14.67 7.21 4.94
C PRO A 131 -15.18 6.79 3.57
N ALA A 132 -16.13 7.53 3.02
CA ALA A 132 -16.74 7.23 1.74
C ALA A 132 -15.67 6.87 0.70
N ALA A 133 -15.94 5.83 -0.09
CA ALA A 133 -15.07 5.43 -1.16
C ALA A 133 -14.77 6.65 -2.06
N ALA A 134 -13.52 6.84 -2.39
CA ALA A 134 -13.11 7.94 -3.27
C ALA A 134 -13.68 7.79 -4.68
N GLY A 135 -14.22 6.61 -5.04
CA GLY A 135 -14.65 6.29 -6.39
C GLY A 135 -13.48 6.35 -7.37
N PHE A 136 -12.30 5.94 -6.92
CA PHE A 136 -11.07 6.00 -7.70
C PHE A 136 -11.20 5.09 -8.95
N PRO A 137 -10.97 5.60 -10.16
CA PRO A 137 -11.18 4.80 -11.35
C PRO A 137 -10.20 3.63 -11.42
N GLY A 138 -10.70 2.39 -11.51
CA GLY A 138 -9.85 1.20 -11.60
C GLY A 138 -8.87 1.22 -12.78
N LYS A 139 -9.20 1.89 -13.88
CA LYS A 139 -8.29 2.12 -15.02
C LYS A 139 -7.05 2.96 -14.67
N ASN A 140 -7.07 3.68 -13.54
CA ASN A 140 -5.93 4.44 -13.03
C ASN A 140 -5.07 3.62 -12.06
N VAL A 141 -5.44 2.37 -11.79
CA VAL A 141 -4.69 1.42 -10.96
C VAL A 141 -3.80 0.54 -11.84
N SER A 142 -2.51 0.48 -11.49
CA SER A 142 -1.58 -0.55 -11.95
C SER A 142 -1.32 -1.50 -10.78
N LEU A 143 -1.95 -2.69 -10.82
CA LEU A 143 -1.69 -3.79 -9.88
C LEU A 143 -0.43 -4.53 -10.35
N ILE A 144 0.66 -4.32 -9.62
CA ILE A 144 1.97 -4.94 -9.89
C ILE A 144 2.12 -6.14 -8.95
N GLY A 145 1.65 -7.27 -9.41
CA GLY A 145 1.50 -8.50 -8.62
C GLY A 145 0.18 -9.19 -8.85
N GLY A 146 -0.57 -9.45 -7.76
CA GLY A 146 -1.85 -10.14 -7.84
C GLY A 146 -1.69 -11.59 -8.30
N ARG A 147 -0.68 -12.31 -7.76
CA ARG A 147 -0.46 -13.74 -8.06
C ARG A 147 -1.37 -14.66 -7.27
N ALA A 148 -1.90 -14.20 -6.13
CA ALA A 148 -2.87 -14.91 -5.31
C ALA A 148 -4.22 -14.18 -5.37
N LEU A 149 -5.08 -14.63 -6.27
CA LEU A 149 -6.41 -14.04 -6.47
C LEU A 149 -7.50 -15.04 -6.09
N ASP A 150 -8.50 -14.55 -5.38
CA ASP A 150 -9.76 -15.27 -5.22
C ASP A 150 -10.57 -15.22 -6.54
N PRO A 151 -11.42 -16.25 -6.83
CA PRO A 151 -12.18 -16.27 -8.08
C PRO A 151 -13.02 -15.01 -8.34
N GLY A 152 -13.63 -14.44 -7.28
CA GLY A 152 -14.44 -13.23 -7.40
C GLY A 152 -13.64 -11.97 -7.69
N GLU A 153 -12.36 -11.92 -7.32
CA GLU A 153 -11.49 -10.79 -7.61
C GLU A 153 -11.17 -10.68 -9.09
N VAL A 154 -10.98 -11.82 -9.77
CA VAL A 154 -10.66 -11.84 -11.21
C VAL A 154 -11.74 -11.10 -12.01
N GLU A 155 -13.02 -11.37 -11.72
CA GLU A 155 -14.15 -10.69 -12.37
C GLU A 155 -14.22 -9.21 -11.99
N ASN A 156 -14.07 -8.90 -10.70
CA ASN A 156 -14.13 -7.52 -10.21
C ASN A 156 -13.02 -6.64 -10.79
N LEU A 157 -11.78 -7.14 -10.87
CA LEU A 157 -10.65 -6.45 -11.48
C LEU A 157 -10.91 -6.15 -12.97
N ALA A 158 -11.43 -7.14 -13.70
CA ALA A 158 -11.77 -6.96 -15.13
C ALA A 158 -12.86 -5.90 -15.30
N ARG A 159 -13.91 -5.92 -14.49
CA ARG A 159 -14.99 -4.92 -14.53
C ARG A 159 -14.51 -3.52 -14.18
N ALA A 160 -13.55 -3.39 -13.25
CA ALA A 160 -12.96 -2.12 -12.87
C ALA A 160 -11.97 -1.59 -13.92
N GLY A 161 -11.49 -2.43 -14.82
CA GLY A 161 -10.47 -2.08 -15.80
C GLY A 161 -9.08 -1.88 -15.21
N VAL A 162 -8.77 -2.60 -14.11
CA VAL A 162 -7.45 -2.55 -13.45
C VAL A 162 -6.38 -3.13 -14.39
N ASN A 163 -5.29 -2.37 -14.57
CA ASN A 163 -4.13 -2.83 -15.33
C ASN A 163 -3.28 -3.75 -14.47
N ARG A 164 -3.13 -5.03 -14.86
CA ARG A 164 -2.33 -6.02 -14.14
C ARG A 164 -0.97 -6.21 -14.79
N ILE A 165 0.08 -6.17 -13.98
CA ILE A 165 1.47 -6.36 -14.40
C ILE A 165 2.08 -7.47 -13.56
N ALA A 166 2.51 -8.55 -14.21
CA ALA A 166 3.25 -9.64 -13.56
C ALA A 166 4.67 -9.13 -13.25
N PRO A 167 5.06 -8.99 -11.97
CA PRO A 167 6.29 -8.31 -11.60
C PRO A 167 7.55 -9.14 -11.90
N GLU A 168 7.42 -10.45 -12.05
CA GLU A 168 8.47 -11.40 -12.44
C GLU A 168 8.75 -11.38 -13.95
N ALA A 169 7.86 -10.85 -14.78
CA ALA A 169 8.03 -10.82 -16.23
C ALA A 169 9.26 -9.98 -16.63
N PRO A 170 10.04 -10.42 -17.61
CA PRO A 170 11.26 -9.69 -18.04
C PRO A 170 11.01 -8.23 -18.45
N ASP A 171 9.83 -7.94 -18.99
CA ASP A 171 9.40 -6.62 -19.46
C ASP A 171 8.64 -5.80 -18.41
N ALA A 172 8.47 -6.32 -17.17
CA ALA A 172 7.62 -5.67 -16.17
C ALA A 172 8.05 -4.23 -15.88
N ALA A 173 9.33 -3.94 -15.75
CA ALA A 173 9.80 -2.57 -15.51
C ALA A 173 9.46 -1.62 -16.66
N ALA A 174 9.48 -2.08 -17.90
CA ALA A 174 9.04 -1.29 -19.06
C ALA A 174 7.53 -1.04 -19.00
N ARG A 175 6.74 -2.08 -18.74
CA ARG A 175 5.28 -1.97 -18.58
C ARG A 175 4.88 -1.06 -17.44
N VAL A 176 5.59 -1.11 -16.31
CA VAL A 176 5.39 -0.19 -15.19
C VAL A 176 5.64 1.24 -15.65
N ARG A 177 6.79 1.54 -16.27
CA ARG A 177 7.09 2.88 -16.81
C ARG A 177 6.00 3.37 -17.74
N ASP A 178 5.56 2.53 -18.67
CA ASP A 178 4.52 2.92 -19.64
C ASP A 178 3.17 3.20 -18.95
N SER A 179 2.84 2.45 -17.91
CA SER A 179 1.59 2.62 -17.15
C SER A 179 1.54 3.91 -16.33
N VAL A 180 2.69 4.44 -15.90
CA VAL A 180 2.77 5.61 -15.00
C VAL A 180 3.34 6.87 -15.66
N ARG A 181 3.82 6.79 -16.89
CA ARG A 181 4.53 7.86 -17.59
C ARG A 181 3.78 9.20 -17.55
N GLY A 182 4.45 10.21 -16.98
CA GLY A 182 3.95 11.58 -16.93
C GLY A 182 2.71 11.77 -16.05
N LYS A 183 2.40 10.81 -15.18
CA LYS A 183 1.27 10.90 -14.26
C LYS A 183 1.72 11.34 -12.87
N SER A 184 0.82 11.98 -12.12
CA SER A 184 0.90 12.04 -10.66
C SER A 184 0.57 10.65 -10.12
N ILE A 185 1.40 10.10 -9.22
CA ILE A 185 1.28 8.71 -8.77
C ILE A 185 1.29 8.59 -7.24
N TRP A 186 0.40 7.79 -6.71
CA TRP A 186 0.46 7.26 -5.36
C TRP A 186 1.06 5.85 -5.39
N ILE A 187 1.99 5.56 -4.49
CA ILE A 187 2.63 4.25 -4.41
C ILE A 187 2.15 3.52 -3.16
N HIS A 188 1.56 2.35 -3.34
CA HIS A 188 1.21 1.41 -2.28
C HIS A 188 2.08 0.17 -2.39
N VAL A 189 2.68 -0.26 -1.28
CA VAL A 189 3.49 -1.49 -1.23
C VAL A 189 3.05 -2.34 -0.05
N ASP A 190 2.40 -3.48 -0.32
CA ASP A 190 2.42 -4.59 0.62
C ASP A 190 3.70 -5.41 0.41
N LEU A 191 4.43 -5.62 1.49
CA LEU A 191 5.71 -6.31 1.45
C LEU A 191 5.60 -7.80 1.12
N ASP A 192 4.40 -8.35 1.09
CA ASP A 192 4.18 -9.75 0.67
C ASP A 192 4.25 -9.93 -0.85
N VAL A 193 4.35 -8.83 -1.63
CA VAL A 193 4.73 -8.90 -3.05
C VAL A 193 6.07 -9.61 -3.23
N VAL A 194 6.98 -9.45 -2.25
CA VAL A 194 8.26 -10.14 -2.18
C VAL A 194 8.05 -11.60 -1.78
N ASP A 195 8.85 -12.49 -2.36
CA ASP A 195 8.78 -13.93 -2.05
C ASP A 195 9.12 -14.21 -0.57
N PRO A 196 8.39 -15.12 0.12
CA PRO A 196 8.66 -15.47 1.51
C PRO A 196 10.09 -15.96 1.79
N ALA A 197 10.81 -16.46 0.78
CA ALA A 197 12.23 -16.81 0.91
C ALA A 197 13.11 -15.58 1.23
N PHE A 198 12.66 -14.38 0.85
CA PHE A 198 13.36 -13.10 1.07
C PHE A 198 12.62 -12.19 2.07
N MET A 199 11.30 -12.32 2.19
CA MET A 199 10.43 -11.52 3.06
C MET A 199 9.48 -12.42 3.86
N PHE A 200 10.03 -13.18 4.80
CA PHE A 200 9.26 -14.13 5.63
C PHE A 200 8.38 -13.44 6.69
N ALA A 201 8.66 -12.20 7.01
CA ALA A 201 7.97 -11.46 8.08
C ALA A 201 6.77 -10.65 7.58
N VAL A 202 5.83 -11.32 6.94
CA VAL A 202 4.55 -10.77 6.45
C VAL A 202 3.34 -11.53 7.00
N SER A 203 2.15 -10.95 6.88
CA SER A 203 0.91 -11.54 7.38
C SER A 203 0.49 -12.75 6.53
N HIS A 204 0.53 -12.60 5.22
CA HIS A 204 0.06 -13.60 4.24
C HIS A 204 1.20 -13.99 3.28
N PRO A 205 2.18 -14.80 3.75
CA PRO A 205 3.31 -15.17 2.92
C PRO A 205 2.84 -15.98 1.71
N THR A 206 3.06 -15.47 0.52
CA THR A 206 2.61 -16.05 -0.74
C THR A 206 3.82 -16.43 -1.59
N PRO A 207 4.02 -17.72 -1.93
CA PRO A 207 5.15 -18.17 -2.74
C PRO A 207 5.15 -17.61 -4.16
N ASN A 208 6.29 -17.74 -4.84
CA ASN A 208 6.53 -17.29 -6.21
C ASN A 208 6.46 -15.75 -6.35
N GLY A 209 6.93 -15.04 -5.33
CA GLY A 209 7.10 -13.59 -5.35
C GLY A 209 8.41 -13.14 -6.00
N ILE A 210 8.67 -11.85 -5.89
CA ILE A 210 9.90 -11.24 -6.42
C ILE A 210 10.98 -11.12 -5.33
N THR A 211 12.21 -10.80 -5.72
CA THR A 211 13.28 -10.44 -4.79
C THR A 211 13.18 -8.97 -4.38
N PHE A 212 13.94 -8.54 -3.36
CA PHE A 212 14.05 -7.13 -3.00
C PHE A 212 14.70 -6.29 -4.10
N GLU A 213 15.67 -6.85 -4.83
CA GLU A 213 16.32 -6.19 -5.96
C GLU A 213 15.31 -5.89 -7.07
N ARG A 214 14.42 -6.85 -7.34
CA ARG A 214 13.34 -6.66 -8.30
C ARG A 214 12.30 -5.65 -7.80
N LEU A 215 11.98 -5.66 -6.51
CA LEU A 215 11.12 -4.63 -5.91
C LEU A 215 11.73 -3.23 -6.10
N SER A 216 13.02 -3.04 -5.79
CA SER A 216 13.72 -1.78 -5.99
C SER A 216 13.72 -1.34 -7.46
N GLU A 217 13.93 -2.26 -8.41
CA GLU A 217 13.87 -1.96 -9.84
C GLU A 217 12.48 -1.45 -10.27
N LEU A 218 11.41 -2.10 -9.80
CA LEU A 218 10.04 -1.70 -10.15
C LEU A 218 9.66 -0.36 -9.51
N LEU A 219 10.05 -0.13 -8.26
CA LEU A 219 9.84 1.15 -7.57
C LEU A 219 10.63 2.27 -8.25
N SER A 220 11.88 2.02 -8.65
CA SER A 220 12.69 2.95 -9.44
C SER A 220 12.03 3.27 -10.78
N ALA A 221 11.44 2.26 -11.45
CA ALA A 221 10.70 2.47 -12.68
C ALA A 221 9.49 3.42 -12.49
N VAL A 222 8.82 3.37 -11.34
CA VAL A 222 7.76 4.34 -10.98
C VAL A 222 8.37 5.70 -10.70
N ALA A 223 9.31 5.79 -9.75
CA ALA A 223 9.81 7.05 -9.20
C ALA A 223 10.53 7.94 -10.23
N THR A 224 11.22 7.32 -11.20
CA THR A 224 11.94 8.04 -12.27
C THR A 224 11.07 8.43 -13.46
N THR A 225 9.82 7.96 -13.52
CA THR A 225 8.94 8.13 -14.69
C THR A 225 7.68 8.94 -14.40
N ALA A 226 7.26 8.98 -13.14
CA ALA A 226 6.06 9.67 -12.69
C ALA A 226 6.39 10.71 -11.60
N MET A 227 5.46 11.65 -11.36
CA MET A 227 5.53 12.56 -10.20
C MET A 227 4.95 11.85 -8.98
N VAL A 228 5.83 11.44 -8.05
CA VAL A 228 5.40 10.75 -6.83
C VAL A 228 4.73 11.75 -5.89
N GLN A 229 3.51 11.45 -5.47
CA GLN A 229 2.69 12.30 -4.61
C GLN A 229 2.57 11.75 -3.18
N GLY A 230 2.97 10.52 -2.95
CA GLY A 230 3.00 9.86 -1.66
C GLY A 230 3.33 8.39 -1.80
N MET A 231 3.77 7.81 -0.69
CA MET A 231 4.13 6.40 -0.61
C MET A 231 3.66 5.79 0.69
N GLU A 232 3.14 4.57 0.64
CA GLU A 232 2.79 3.79 1.83
C GLU A 232 3.37 2.38 1.78
N ILE A 233 3.84 1.91 2.93
CA ILE A 233 4.45 0.60 3.12
C ILE A 233 3.69 -0.13 4.21
N CYS A 234 3.23 -1.34 3.96
CA CYS A 234 2.48 -2.16 4.90
C CYS A 234 2.89 -3.65 4.86
N GLY A 235 2.26 -4.46 5.69
CA GLY A 235 2.44 -5.91 5.72
C GLY A 235 3.57 -6.42 6.63
N TYR A 236 4.54 -5.60 7.04
CA TYR A 236 5.65 -6.06 7.89
C TYR A 236 5.20 -6.50 9.29
N GLN A 237 5.67 -7.68 9.70
CA GLN A 237 5.44 -8.26 11.02
C GLN A 237 6.73 -8.38 11.83
N PRO A 238 7.07 -7.39 12.67
CA PRO A 238 8.29 -7.40 13.48
C PRO A 238 8.46 -8.62 14.40
N ALA A 239 7.36 -9.21 14.84
CA ALA A 239 7.40 -10.42 15.68
C ALA A 239 8.03 -11.64 14.97
N LYS A 240 7.94 -11.69 13.64
CA LYS A 240 8.56 -12.74 12.81
C LYS A 240 10.03 -12.44 12.45
N ASP A 241 10.50 -11.21 12.70
CA ASP A 241 11.87 -10.77 12.43
C ASP A 241 12.49 -10.13 13.69
N PRO A 242 12.75 -10.91 14.74
CA PRO A 242 13.24 -10.40 16.04
C PRO A 242 14.64 -9.76 15.92
N GLU A 243 15.46 -10.22 14.99
CA GLU A 243 16.80 -9.70 14.72
C GLU A 243 16.81 -8.47 13.81
N ARG A 244 15.65 -8.05 13.29
CA ARG A 244 15.48 -6.89 12.41
C ARG A 244 16.31 -6.97 11.11
N LEU A 245 16.50 -8.16 10.58
CA LEU A 245 17.28 -8.40 9.36
C LEU A 245 16.64 -7.76 8.13
N LEU A 246 15.30 -7.73 8.09
CA LEU A 246 14.54 -7.24 6.94
C LEU A 246 14.37 -5.72 6.95
N THR A 247 14.41 -5.08 8.11
CA THR A 247 14.17 -3.61 8.21
C THR A 247 15.16 -2.80 7.39
N LYS A 248 16.44 -3.22 7.32
CA LYS A 248 17.47 -2.54 6.53
C LYS A 248 17.22 -2.64 5.03
N ARG A 249 16.69 -3.78 4.56
CA ARG A 249 16.34 -3.99 3.15
C ARG A 249 15.12 -3.17 2.76
N ILE A 250 14.09 -3.19 3.61
CA ILE A 250 12.89 -2.36 3.43
C ILE A 250 13.27 -0.88 3.39
N ALA A 251 14.04 -0.42 4.39
CA ALA A 251 14.48 0.97 4.45
C ALA A 251 15.35 1.38 3.26
N ALA A 252 16.18 0.47 2.72
CA ALA A 252 16.97 0.74 1.54
C ALA A 252 16.08 0.98 0.31
N ALA A 253 15.13 0.08 0.04
CA ALA A 253 14.21 0.20 -1.10
C ALA A 253 13.38 1.50 -1.02
N VAL A 254 12.85 1.83 0.18
CA VAL A 254 12.08 3.07 0.39
C VAL A 254 12.94 4.31 0.18
N ALA A 255 14.13 4.38 0.81
CA ALA A 255 15.02 5.54 0.70
C ALA A 255 15.50 5.75 -0.74
N GLU A 256 15.82 4.68 -1.47
CA GLU A 256 16.18 4.74 -2.87
C GLU A 256 15.04 5.31 -3.71
N THR A 257 13.82 4.81 -3.53
CA THR A 257 12.62 5.30 -4.23
C THR A 257 12.41 6.79 -3.98
N LEU A 258 12.47 7.23 -2.72
CA LEU A 258 12.29 8.64 -2.37
C LEU A 258 13.39 9.55 -2.92
N SER A 259 14.63 9.06 -2.98
CA SER A 259 15.75 9.83 -3.55
C SER A 259 15.65 10.04 -5.06
N GLN A 260 14.93 9.15 -5.76
CA GLN A 260 14.69 9.20 -7.20
C GLN A 260 13.37 9.89 -7.56
N ALA A 261 12.49 10.09 -6.57
CA ALA A 261 11.19 10.70 -6.80
C ALA A 261 11.33 12.12 -7.36
N GLN A 262 10.67 12.36 -8.48
CA GLN A 262 10.44 13.68 -9.01
C GLN A 262 9.25 14.28 -8.25
N CYS A 263 9.49 15.34 -7.49
CA CYS A 263 8.49 16.09 -6.73
C CYS A 263 8.08 17.36 -7.46
#